data_eaa27499f6460de2fa11481bce195b9c
#
_entry.id   eaa27499f6460de2fa11481bce195b9c
#
_cell.length_a   1.000
_cell.length_b   1.000
_cell.length_c   1.000
_cell.angle_alpha   90.00
_cell.angle_beta   90.00
_cell.angle_gamma   90.00
#
_symmetry.space_group_name_H-M   'P 1'
#
loop_
_entity.id
_entity.type
_entity.pdbx_description
1 polymer ?
#
loop_
_entity_poly.entity_id
_entity_poly.type
_entity_poly.pdbx_seq_one_letter_code
_entity_poly.pdbx_strand_id
1 'polypeptide(L)'
;MASIENSINYNEARENIKRQFAYYLAHIAKPARRPSEGHNLQPTSVQSFLSFLETDKLFDYAPKKWKHIESMYDITNPEQVEDIYNRLLADVKFQKQDGGKNNGWRSGSILHYLCFIKARAYFMNEKSLEDHQTASQKESIPIQESSNPFRPYITAIKSKPFLLLAGISGTGKSRIVRELARACWEEGTEEYKAQKPKNFQMVQVKPNWHDSSDLIGYVSRVSGKAEYVAGDFLRFIAKAWEDKDTPYFLCLDEMNLAPVEQYFAEYLSVVESRKSHEDGTVTTDPILEKVDEEWYFNLTASLTTEESIRTQFRDNGICIPQNLIVVGTVNMDETTFSFSRKVLDRAMTIEMNDVDLHGGLTERNEKIGKLGKAELIGKAVEGVDVYADNKEVCEMVLTYLDAVNAVLNGTPFKVAYRTRNEFLLYVVNNLPYNKDENDTDLDQRYVVARALDEITSMKVLSRIEGDDTKVSDEFIDRLSKTIEEGLKEVSGEEHTIASISLAKLKEMKAKLASGYTSFWS
;
A
#
# COMPACT_ATOMS: atom_id res chain seq x y z
N MET A 1 -18.82 49.32 3.90
CA MET A 1 -18.67 47.96 3.29
C MET A 1 -17.64 47.12 4.02
N ALA A 2 -16.43 47.58 4.31
CA ALA A 2 -15.42 46.79 5.04
C ALA A 2 -15.82 46.24 6.41
N SER A 3 -16.71 46.93 7.15
CA SER A 3 -17.20 46.47 8.47
C SER A 3 -18.26 45.34 8.38
N ILE A 4 -18.98 45.25 7.26
CA ILE A 4 -19.98 44.20 7.02
C ILE A 4 -19.29 42.94 6.50
N GLU A 5 -18.31 43.06 5.62
CA GLU A 5 -17.50 41.93 5.14
C GLU A 5 -16.69 41.26 6.26
N ASN A 6 -16.12 42.06 7.19
CA ASN A 6 -15.44 41.50 8.36
C ASN A 6 -16.41 40.76 9.31
N SER A 7 -17.65 41.22 9.51
CA SER A 7 -18.60 40.52 10.37
C SER A 7 -19.16 39.21 9.74
N ILE A 8 -19.31 39.16 8.43
CA ILE A 8 -19.72 37.95 7.70
C ILE A 8 -18.61 36.90 7.78
N ASN A 9 -17.36 37.28 7.60
CA ASN A 9 -16.22 36.37 7.68
C ASN A 9 -16.02 35.82 9.11
N TYR A 10 -16.28 36.61 10.15
CA TYR A 10 -16.19 36.16 11.55
C TYR A 10 -17.25 35.12 11.91
N ASN A 11 -18.47 35.29 11.45
CA ASN A 11 -19.58 34.35 11.70
C ASN A 11 -19.35 33.02 10.97
N GLU A 12 -18.80 33.06 9.79
CA GLU A 12 -18.50 31.86 9.01
C GLU A 12 -17.35 31.03 9.63
N ALA A 13 -16.31 31.68 10.13
CA ALA A 13 -15.21 31.05 10.85
C ALA A 13 -15.72 30.41 12.18
N ARG A 14 -16.58 31.11 12.94
CA ARG A 14 -17.20 30.59 14.17
C ARG A 14 -18.02 29.33 13.90
N GLU A 15 -18.88 29.35 12.90
CA GLU A 15 -19.73 28.21 12.53
C GLU A 15 -18.91 27.03 12.05
N ASN A 16 -17.79 27.26 11.36
CA ASN A 16 -16.89 26.22 10.94
C ASN A 16 -16.22 25.50 12.14
N ILE A 17 -15.73 26.26 13.12
CA ILE A 17 -15.14 25.70 14.35
C ILE A 17 -16.20 24.91 15.13
N LYS A 18 -17.41 25.43 15.23
CA LYS A 18 -18.54 24.76 15.89
C LYS A 18 -18.87 23.41 15.24
N ARG A 19 -18.90 23.35 13.89
CA ARG A 19 -19.12 22.10 13.14
C ARG A 19 -18.00 21.08 13.37
N GLN A 20 -16.75 21.51 13.33
CA GLN A 20 -15.58 20.66 13.60
C GLN A 20 -15.61 20.13 15.04
N PHE A 21 -15.96 20.95 16.01
CA PHE A 21 -16.10 20.51 17.39
C PHE A 21 -17.29 19.58 17.60
N ALA A 22 -18.42 19.81 16.94
CA ALA A 22 -19.57 18.90 16.96
C ALA A 22 -19.19 17.52 16.43
N TYR A 23 -18.43 17.47 15.34
CA TYR A 23 -17.89 16.22 14.78
C TYR A 23 -16.93 15.54 15.78
N TYR A 24 -16.01 16.28 16.38
CA TYR A 24 -15.11 15.78 17.41
C TYR A 24 -15.86 15.15 18.59
N LEU A 25 -16.88 15.83 19.09
CA LEU A 25 -17.71 15.32 20.20
C LEU A 25 -18.47 14.05 19.84
N ALA A 26 -18.96 13.97 18.61
CA ALA A 26 -19.78 12.84 18.15
C ALA A 26 -18.94 11.58 17.86
N HIS A 27 -17.70 11.74 17.36
CA HIS A 27 -16.93 10.64 16.78
C HIS A 27 -15.61 10.35 17.50
N ILE A 28 -15.01 11.33 18.19
CA ILE A 28 -13.65 11.20 18.76
C ILE A 28 -13.66 11.29 20.28
N ALA A 29 -14.48 12.18 20.85
CA ALA A 29 -14.48 12.44 22.28
C ALA A 29 -15.04 11.26 23.08
N LYS A 30 -14.27 10.79 24.07
CA LYS A 30 -14.72 9.82 25.08
C LYS A 30 -15.27 10.55 26.30
N PRO A 31 -16.24 9.96 27.05
CA PRO A 31 -16.73 10.56 28.29
C PRO A 31 -15.57 10.84 29.25
N ALA A 32 -15.39 12.10 29.67
CA ALA A 32 -14.24 12.53 30.47
C ALA A 32 -14.10 11.80 31.83
N ARG A 33 -15.17 11.22 32.36
CA ARG A 33 -15.20 10.52 33.65
C ARG A 33 -15.14 8.99 33.56
N ARG A 34 -15.29 8.40 32.35
CA ARG A 34 -15.26 6.94 32.12
C ARG A 34 -14.59 6.59 30.78
N PRO A 35 -13.29 6.83 30.66
CA PRO A 35 -12.58 6.57 29.40
C PRO A 35 -12.57 5.09 28.97
N SER A 36 -12.81 4.17 29.92
CA SER A 36 -12.79 2.71 29.69
C SER A 36 -14.09 2.14 29.13
N GLU A 37 -15.20 2.89 29.12
CA GLU A 37 -16.50 2.38 28.68
C GLU A 37 -16.74 2.47 27.16
N GLY A 38 -15.83 2.98 26.38
CA GLY A 38 -15.82 2.85 24.91
C GLY A 38 -17.02 3.46 24.14
N HIS A 39 -17.91 4.18 24.81
CA HIS A 39 -19.11 4.76 24.19
C HIS A 39 -18.89 6.22 23.78
N ASN A 40 -19.30 6.55 22.57
CA ASN A 40 -19.38 7.94 22.10
C ASN A 40 -20.39 8.74 22.92
N LEU A 41 -20.21 10.06 23.00
CA LEU A 41 -21.17 10.94 23.68
C LEU A 41 -22.54 10.82 23.03
N GLN A 42 -23.59 10.73 23.84
CA GLN A 42 -24.97 10.70 23.35
C GLN A 42 -25.33 12.01 22.62
N PRO A 43 -26.12 11.98 21.54
CA PRO A 43 -26.48 13.16 20.76
C PRO A 43 -27.05 14.32 21.61
N THR A 44 -27.81 14.01 22.66
CA THR A 44 -28.35 15.00 23.61
C THR A 44 -27.24 15.67 24.42
N SER A 45 -26.17 14.94 24.77
CA SER A 45 -25.03 15.52 25.48
C SER A 45 -24.20 16.42 24.56
N VAL A 46 -24.03 16.02 23.29
CA VAL A 46 -23.36 16.84 22.28
C VAL A 46 -24.08 18.17 22.10
N GLN A 47 -25.42 18.17 21.95
CA GLN A 47 -26.21 19.38 21.81
C GLN A 47 -26.09 20.28 23.03
N SER A 48 -26.12 19.71 24.24
CA SER A 48 -25.97 20.46 25.49
C SER A 48 -24.58 21.09 25.60
N PHE A 49 -23.51 20.40 25.17
CA PHE A 49 -22.14 20.92 25.17
C PHE A 49 -22.01 22.09 24.21
N LEU A 50 -22.52 21.95 22.99
CA LEU A 50 -22.47 22.99 21.97
C LEU A 50 -23.22 24.27 22.45
N SER A 51 -24.40 24.09 22.99
CA SER A 51 -25.22 25.21 23.49
C SER A 51 -24.61 25.92 24.71
N PHE A 52 -23.95 25.17 25.60
CA PHE A 52 -23.30 25.75 26.77
C PHE A 52 -22.12 26.66 26.42
N LEU A 53 -21.33 26.33 25.39
CA LEU A 53 -20.18 27.11 24.96
C LEU A 53 -20.57 28.44 24.24
N GLU A 54 -21.85 28.60 23.91
CA GLU A 54 -22.42 29.85 23.35
C GLU A 54 -23.02 30.78 24.39
N THR A 55 -23.02 30.40 25.67
CA THR A 55 -23.68 31.22 26.70
C THR A 55 -22.82 32.37 27.21
N ASP A 56 -23.35 33.58 27.24
CA ASP A 56 -22.69 34.81 27.71
C ASP A 56 -22.09 34.70 29.12
N LYS A 57 -22.62 33.81 29.95
CA LYS A 57 -22.15 33.59 31.32
C LYS A 57 -20.75 33.02 31.45
N LEU A 58 -20.21 32.43 30.39
CA LEU A 58 -18.82 31.96 30.38
C LEU A 58 -17.82 33.11 30.34
N PHE A 59 -18.20 34.25 29.76
CA PHE A 59 -17.30 35.39 29.59
C PHE A 59 -17.15 36.24 30.87
N ASP A 60 -18.00 36.04 31.88
CA ASP A 60 -17.78 36.62 33.21
C ASP A 60 -16.45 36.16 33.82
N TYR A 61 -15.93 35.02 33.38
CA TYR A 61 -14.66 34.45 33.83
C TYR A 61 -13.46 34.82 32.91
N ALA A 62 -13.74 35.42 31.76
CA ALA A 62 -12.69 35.84 30.84
C ALA A 62 -11.94 37.07 31.38
N PRO A 63 -10.62 37.19 31.18
CA PRO A 63 -9.89 38.39 31.54
C PRO A 63 -10.46 39.62 30.85
N LYS A 64 -10.47 40.77 31.58
CA LYS A 64 -11.03 42.05 31.06
C LYS A 64 -10.49 42.47 29.70
N LYS A 65 -9.29 42.04 29.36
CA LYS A 65 -8.67 42.29 28.04
C LYS A 65 -9.36 41.56 26.86
N TRP A 66 -10.23 40.58 27.12
CA TRP A 66 -10.96 39.82 26.13
C TRP A 66 -12.45 40.17 26.05
N LYS A 67 -12.83 41.37 26.42
CA LYS A 67 -14.23 41.84 26.45
C LYS A 67 -14.95 41.84 25.08
N HIS A 68 -14.22 41.60 24.00
CA HIS A 68 -14.77 41.56 22.64
C HIS A 68 -15.15 40.13 22.19
N ILE A 69 -14.96 39.14 23.03
CA ILE A 69 -15.30 37.74 22.72
C ILE A 69 -16.78 37.52 22.98
N GLU A 70 -17.50 37.04 21.99
CA GLU A 70 -18.94 36.77 22.04
C GLU A 70 -19.28 35.31 22.19
N SER A 71 -18.35 34.39 21.83
CA SER A 71 -18.52 32.95 21.91
C SER A 71 -17.19 32.25 22.23
N MET A 72 -17.24 31.11 22.95
CA MET A 72 -16.03 30.26 23.13
C MET A 72 -15.45 29.78 21.82
N TYR A 73 -16.26 29.68 20.78
CA TYR A 73 -15.79 29.32 19.43
C TYR A 73 -14.95 30.41 18.75
N ASP A 74 -14.91 31.61 19.30
CA ASP A 74 -14.02 32.70 18.86
C ASP A 74 -12.61 32.54 19.43
N ILE A 75 -12.41 31.63 20.42
CA ILE A 75 -11.13 31.39 21.07
C ILE A 75 -10.50 30.13 20.50
N THR A 76 -9.50 30.30 19.66
CA THR A 76 -8.77 29.20 19.02
C THR A 76 -7.36 28.97 19.59
N ASN A 77 -6.95 29.78 20.57
CA ASN A 77 -5.68 29.61 21.26
C ASN A 77 -5.87 28.70 22.49
N PRO A 78 -5.18 27.56 22.59
CA PRO A 78 -5.31 26.60 23.69
C PRO A 78 -5.03 27.20 25.07
N GLU A 79 -4.02 28.08 25.20
CA GLU A 79 -3.66 28.70 26.48
C GLU A 79 -4.77 29.62 27.01
N GLN A 80 -5.51 30.29 26.11
CA GLN A 80 -6.64 31.13 26.48
C GLN A 80 -7.83 30.31 26.97
N VAL A 81 -8.12 29.19 26.31
CA VAL A 81 -9.18 28.26 26.74
C VAL A 81 -8.82 27.63 28.08
N GLU A 82 -7.55 27.28 28.29
CA GLU A 82 -7.05 26.69 29.53
C GLU A 82 -7.10 27.68 30.70
N ASP A 83 -6.77 28.96 30.47
CA ASP A 83 -6.90 30.02 31.51
C ASP A 83 -8.36 30.20 31.92
N ILE A 84 -9.30 30.25 30.99
CA ILE A 84 -10.75 30.32 31.30
C ILE A 84 -11.20 29.07 32.07
N TYR A 85 -10.79 27.89 31.64
CA TYR A 85 -11.11 26.61 32.29
C TYR A 85 -10.64 26.60 33.75
N ASN A 86 -9.39 26.98 34.00
CA ASN A 86 -8.80 27.02 35.35
C ASN A 86 -9.51 28.07 36.26
N ARG A 87 -9.91 29.23 35.72
CA ARG A 87 -10.66 30.26 36.47
C ARG A 87 -12.06 29.78 36.84
N LEU A 88 -12.74 29.07 35.93
CA LEU A 88 -14.04 28.46 36.22
C LEU A 88 -13.94 27.41 37.31
N LEU A 89 -12.92 26.56 37.28
CA LEU A 89 -12.68 25.55 38.32
C LEU A 89 -12.34 26.17 39.68
N ALA A 90 -11.76 27.36 39.71
CA ALA A 90 -11.45 28.08 40.95
C ALA A 90 -12.67 28.84 41.55
N ASP A 91 -13.75 29.03 40.77
CA ASP A 91 -14.94 29.77 41.25
C ASP A 91 -15.88 28.87 42.04
N VAL A 92 -16.09 29.22 43.30
CA VAL A 92 -16.91 28.43 44.25
C VAL A 92 -18.38 28.34 43.82
N LYS A 93 -18.91 29.39 43.14
CA LYS A 93 -20.31 29.39 42.65
C LYS A 93 -20.45 28.47 41.48
N PHE A 94 -19.50 28.49 40.56
CA PHE A 94 -19.46 27.57 39.42
C PHE A 94 -19.34 26.11 39.88
N GLN A 95 -18.42 25.80 40.80
CA GLN A 95 -18.25 24.47 41.37
C GLN A 95 -19.53 23.92 42.02
N LYS A 96 -20.29 24.76 42.76
CA LYS A 96 -21.57 24.35 43.36
C LYS A 96 -22.62 24.05 42.29
N GLN A 97 -22.62 24.77 41.18
CA GLN A 97 -23.56 24.55 40.07
C GLN A 97 -23.16 23.36 39.21
N ASP A 98 -21.87 23.11 39.03
CA ASP A 98 -21.34 22.05 38.22
C ASP A 98 -21.28 20.69 38.96
N GLY A 99 -20.96 20.70 40.26
CA GLY A 99 -20.82 19.51 41.11
C GLY A 99 -22.11 18.96 41.73
N GLY A 100 -23.26 19.70 41.65
CA GLY A 100 -24.53 19.28 42.20
C GLY A 100 -25.27 18.24 41.36
N LYS A 101 -26.57 18.49 41.05
CA LYS A 101 -27.40 17.62 40.19
C LYS A 101 -26.87 17.41 38.77
N ASN A 102 -25.91 18.21 38.31
CA ASN A 102 -25.41 18.24 36.94
C ASN A 102 -24.13 17.43 36.67
N ASN A 103 -23.61 16.70 37.66
CA ASN A 103 -22.46 15.78 37.52
C ASN A 103 -21.22 16.32 36.78
N GLY A 104 -20.95 17.64 36.81
CA GLY A 104 -19.79 18.26 36.19
C GLY A 104 -19.78 18.26 34.66
N TRP A 105 -20.94 18.22 34.03
CA TRP A 105 -21.03 18.24 32.58
C TRP A 105 -20.59 19.57 31.95
N ARG A 106 -20.73 20.70 32.70
CA ARG A 106 -20.33 22.03 32.23
C ARG A 106 -18.81 22.18 32.16
N SER A 107 -18.10 21.78 33.22
CA SER A 107 -16.64 21.72 33.18
C SER A 107 -16.14 20.72 32.16
N GLY A 108 -16.85 19.59 32.00
CA GLY A 108 -16.60 18.60 30.98
C GLY A 108 -16.70 19.17 29.55
N SER A 109 -17.67 20.06 29.28
CA SER A 109 -17.83 20.68 27.95
C SER A 109 -16.62 21.53 27.58
N ILE A 110 -16.12 22.35 28.54
CA ILE A 110 -14.94 23.20 28.30
C ILE A 110 -13.68 22.38 28.20
N LEU A 111 -13.57 21.31 28.97
CA LEU A 111 -12.43 20.39 28.87
C LEU A 111 -12.39 19.69 27.50
N HIS A 112 -13.52 19.25 26.98
CA HIS A 112 -13.58 18.68 25.63
C HIS A 112 -13.23 19.71 24.56
N TYR A 113 -13.67 20.96 24.73
CA TYR A 113 -13.29 22.03 23.81
C TYR A 113 -11.81 22.35 23.88
N LEU A 114 -11.21 22.38 25.08
CA LEU A 114 -9.77 22.53 25.25
C LEU A 114 -8.98 21.40 24.58
N CYS A 115 -9.41 20.15 24.75
CA CYS A 115 -8.79 19.00 24.09
C CYS A 115 -8.88 19.12 22.56
N PHE A 116 -10.03 19.52 22.03
CA PHE A 116 -10.23 19.77 20.61
C PHE A 116 -9.32 20.89 20.08
N ILE A 117 -9.24 22.03 20.80
CA ILE A 117 -8.40 23.17 20.38
C ILE A 117 -6.90 22.81 20.49
N LYS A 118 -6.47 22.04 21.49
CA LYS A 118 -5.09 21.55 21.60
C LYS A 118 -4.74 20.61 20.43
N ALA A 119 -5.62 19.68 20.10
CA ALA A 119 -5.45 18.81 18.94
C ALA A 119 -5.41 19.62 17.64
N ARG A 120 -6.36 20.54 17.46
CA ARG A 120 -6.40 21.42 16.30
C ARG A 120 -5.15 22.31 16.19
N ALA A 121 -4.66 22.85 17.30
CA ALA A 121 -3.44 23.67 17.33
C ALA A 121 -2.19 22.82 16.99
N TYR A 122 -2.15 21.56 17.42
CA TYR A 122 -1.09 20.62 17.05
C TYR A 122 -1.04 20.41 15.54
N PHE A 123 -2.17 20.08 14.91
CA PHE A 123 -2.27 19.92 13.45
C PHE A 123 -2.00 21.22 12.69
N MET A 124 -2.42 22.38 13.23
CA MET A 124 -2.13 23.67 12.61
C MET A 124 -0.68 24.11 12.79
N ASN A 125 -0.02 23.73 13.89
CA ASN A 125 1.42 23.99 14.09
C ASN A 125 2.29 23.07 13.22
N GLU A 126 1.91 21.81 13.00
CA GLU A 126 2.58 20.98 12.00
C GLU A 126 2.44 21.62 10.61
N LYS A 127 1.24 22.02 10.24
CA LYS A 127 1.00 22.70 8.96
C LYS A 127 1.72 24.05 8.85
N SER A 128 1.85 24.82 9.95
CA SER A 128 2.59 26.09 9.95
C SER A 128 4.11 25.91 9.95
N LEU A 129 4.64 24.78 10.44
CA LEU A 129 6.06 24.44 10.30
C LEU A 129 6.38 24.02 8.86
N GLU A 130 5.47 23.35 8.17
CA GLU A 130 5.52 23.12 6.73
C GLU A 130 5.41 24.44 5.95
N ASP A 131 4.47 25.32 6.32
CA ASP A 131 4.25 26.65 5.69
C ASP A 131 5.43 27.62 5.90
N HIS A 132 6.19 27.54 7.01
CA HIS A 132 7.38 28.37 7.23
C HIS A 132 8.62 27.90 6.48
N GLN A 133 8.68 26.62 6.10
CA GLN A 133 9.69 26.12 5.17
C GLN A 133 9.34 26.41 3.69
N THR A 134 8.05 26.65 3.40
CA THR A 134 7.53 26.87 2.04
C THR A 134 7.25 28.34 1.68
N ALA A 135 7.48 29.31 2.59
CA ALA A 135 7.25 30.74 2.32
C ALA A 135 8.16 31.37 1.22
N SER A 136 8.93 30.56 0.50
CA SER A 136 9.68 30.91 -0.71
C SER A 136 9.28 30.11 -1.95
N GLN A 137 8.22 29.30 -1.90
CA GLN A 137 7.79 28.47 -3.03
C GLN A 137 6.30 28.72 -3.35
N LYS A 138 6.01 28.90 -4.63
CA LYS A 138 4.65 28.96 -5.17
C LYS A 138 3.83 27.77 -4.66
N GLU A 139 2.58 28.02 -4.26
CA GLU A 139 1.63 26.97 -3.84
C GLU A 139 1.55 25.87 -4.91
N SER A 140 2.13 24.71 -4.62
CA SER A 140 1.90 23.51 -5.42
C SER A 140 0.55 22.93 -5.01
N ILE A 141 -0.35 22.78 -5.97
CA ILE A 141 -1.64 22.12 -5.78
C ILE A 141 -1.35 20.63 -5.50
N PRO A 142 -1.81 20.05 -4.37
CA PRO A 142 -1.68 18.60 -4.17
C PRO A 142 -2.46 17.90 -5.28
N ILE A 143 -1.79 17.12 -6.10
CA ILE A 143 -2.46 16.29 -7.10
C ILE A 143 -3.11 15.14 -6.33
N GLN A 144 -4.44 15.02 -6.43
CA GLN A 144 -5.18 13.88 -5.93
C GLN A 144 -4.72 12.60 -6.64
N GLU A 145 -4.59 11.51 -5.88
CA GLU A 145 -4.11 10.24 -6.42
C GLU A 145 -5.01 9.73 -7.56
N SER A 146 -4.41 8.99 -8.48
CA SER A 146 -5.08 8.33 -9.60
C SER A 146 -6.34 7.56 -9.14
N SER A 147 -7.42 7.67 -9.89
CA SER A 147 -8.74 7.06 -9.62
C SER A 147 -8.75 5.53 -9.46
N ASN A 148 -7.64 4.85 -9.68
CA ASN A 148 -7.54 3.39 -9.58
C ASN A 148 -6.59 2.95 -8.46
N PRO A 149 -7.09 2.61 -7.26
CA PRO A 149 -6.26 2.13 -6.14
C PRO A 149 -5.58 0.78 -6.43
N PHE A 150 -6.03 0.05 -7.45
CA PHE A 150 -5.44 -1.22 -7.86
C PHE A 150 -4.32 -1.08 -8.89
N ARG A 151 -4.06 0.12 -9.38
CA ARG A 151 -3.02 0.42 -10.35
C ARG A 151 -1.64 -0.14 -9.97
N PRO A 152 -1.14 0.03 -8.73
CA PRO A 152 0.19 -0.48 -8.36
C PRO A 152 0.29 -2.00 -8.52
N TYR A 153 -0.78 -2.75 -8.19
CA TYR A 153 -0.84 -4.20 -8.35
C TYR A 153 -0.83 -4.59 -9.83
N ILE A 154 -1.68 -3.96 -10.64
CA ILE A 154 -1.80 -4.21 -12.08
C ILE A 154 -0.47 -3.95 -12.78
N THR A 155 0.17 -2.82 -12.47
CA THR A 155 1.43 -2.41 -13.07
C THR A 155 2.58 -3.30 -12.64
N ALA A 156 2.64 -3.69 -11.36
CA ALA A 156 3.64 -4.62 -10.85
C ALA A 156 3.53 -5.99 -11.53
N ILE A 157 2.31 -6.54 -11.62
CA ILE A 157 2.03 -7.82 -12.29
C ILE A 157 2.43 -7.78 -13.76
N LYS A 158 2.06 -6.71 -14.47
CA LYS A 158 2.39 -6.54 -15.90
C LYS A 158 3.90 -6.44 -16.13
N SER A 159 4.61 -5.81 -15.21
CA SER A 159 6.07 -5.68 -15.29
C SER A 159 6.79 -6.97 -14.92
N LYS A 160 6.28 -7.69 -13.91
CA LYS A 160 6.81 -8.99 -13.49
C LYS A 160 5.72 -9.83 -12.82
N PRO A 161 5.35 -11.00 -13.36
CA PRO A 161 4.24 -11.81 -12.87
C PRO A 161 4.59 -12.61 -11.60
N PHE A 162 5.41 -12.04 -10.71
CA PHE A 162 5.68 -12.55 -9.38
C PHE A 162 5.63 -11.41 -8.36
N LEU A 163 4.60 -11.43 -7.52
CA LEU A 163 4.27 -10.39 -6.57
C LEU A 163 4.32 -10.93 -5.13
N LEU A 164 4.86 -10.16 -4.20
CA LEU A 164 4.76 -10.38 -2.76
C LEU A 164 3.87 -9.30 -2.16
N LEU A 165 2.81 -9.72 -1.48
CA LEU A 165 1.92 -8.85 -0.71
C LEU A 165 2.26 -8.98 0.77
N ALA A 166 2.91 -7.97 1.32
CA ALA A 166 3.38 -7.94 2.70
C ALA A 166 2.47 -7.05 3.56
N GLY A 167 2.27 -7.41 4.82
CA GLY A 167 1.51 -6.57 5.76
C GLY A 167 1.03 -7.36 6.96
N ILE A 168 0.44 -6.64 7.93
CA ILE A 168 -0.14 -7.27 9.12
C ILE A 168 -1.28 -8.23 8.75
N SER A 169 -1.58 -9.18 9.64
CA SER A 169 -2.68 -10.13 9.43
C SER A 169 -4.02 -9.41 9.31
N GLY A 170 -4.89 -9.87 8.39
CA GLY A 170 -6.24 -9.31 8.21
C GLY A 170 -6.37 -8.13 7.25
N THR A 171 -5.31 -7.65 6.59
CA THR A 171 -5.37 -6.52 5.62
C THR A 171 -5.96 -6.88 4.26
N GLY A 172 -6.38 -8.14 4.06
CA GLY A 172 -7.04 -8.57 2.82
C GLY A 172 -6.10 -8.99 1.69
N LYS A 173 -4.83 -9.30 1.98
CA LYS A 173 -3.82 -9.74 1.01
C LYS A 173 -4.30 -10.84 0.05
N SER A 174 -4.77 -11.95 0.58
CA SER A 174 -5.27 -13.07 -0.25
C SER A 174 -6.61 -12.74 -0.94
N ARG A 175 -7.39 -11.82 -0.36
CA ARG A 175 -8.65 -11.35 -0.95
C ARG A 175 -8.41 -10.57 -2.24
N ILE A 176 -7.46 -9.62 -2.24
CA ILE A 176 -7.19 -8.79 -3.43
C ILE A 176 -6.76 -9.64 -4.62
N VAL A 177 -5.97 -10.71 -4.42
CA VAL A 177 -5.58 -11.61 -5.51
C VAL A 177 -6.80 -12.28 -6.15
N ARG A 178 -7.76 -12.70 -5.32
CA ARG A 178 -9.02 -13.29 -5.80
C ARG A 178 -9.87 -12.27 -6.56
N GLU A 179 -9.94 -11.03 -6.07
CA GLU A 179 -10.70 -9.97 -6.74
C GLU A 179 -10.07 -9.58 -8.10
N LEU A 180 -8.73 -9.53 -8.20
CA LEU A 180 -8.02 -9.35 -9.47
C LEU A 180 -8.33 -10.47 -10.47
N ALA A 181 -8.34 -11.73 -10.00
CA ALA A 181 -8.71 -12.87 -10.83
C ALA A 181 -10.19 -12.79 -11.29
N ARG A 182 -11.10 -12.40 -10.38
CA ARG A 182 -12.52 -12.20 -10.68
C ARG A 182 -12.73 -11.09 -11.72
N ALA A 183 -11.98 -9.99 -11.61
CA ALA A 183 -12.06 -8.87 -12.55
C ALA A 183 -11.68 -9.25 -14.00
N CYS A 184 -11.07 -10.42 -14.22
CA CYS A 184 -10.80 -10.94 -15.56
C CYS A 184 -12.06 -11.50 -16.26
N TRP A 185 -13.18 -11.63 -15.56
CA TRP A 185 -14.44 -12.15 -16.10
C TRP A 185 -15.45 -11.03 -16.32
N GLU A 186 -16.38 -11.23 -17.28
CA GLU A 186 -17.48 -10.30 -17.51
C GLU A 186 -18.43 -10.30 -16.31
N GLU A 187 -18.86 -9.12 -15.90
CA GLU A 187 -19.81 -8.94 -14.82
C GLU A 187 -21.12 -9.73 -15.09
N GLY A 188 -21.57 -10.51 -14.13
CA GLY A 188 -22.75 -11.33 -14.25
C GLY A 188 -22.52 -12.77 -14.71
N THR A 189 -21.32 -13.13 -15.18
CA THR A 189 -20.98 -14.53 -15.52
C THR A 189 -20.87 -15.40 -14.27
N GLU A 190 -20.94 -16.72 -14.44
CA GLU A 190 -20.77 -17.66 -13.33
C GLU A 190 -19.38 -17.56 -12.70
N GLU A 191 -18.34 -17.38 -13.50
CA GLU A 191 -16.97 -17.20 -13.02
C GLU A 191 -16.81 -15.90 -12.22
N TYR A 192 -17.44 -14.81 -12.64
CA TYR A 192 -17.45 -13.55 -11.90
C TYR A 192 -18.14 -13.68 -10.53
N LYS A 193 -19.21 -14.47 -10.45
CA LYS A 193 -19.96 -14.72 -9.20
C LYS A 193 -19.29 -15.75 -8.31
N ALA A 194 -18.43 -16.60 -8.86
CA ALA A 194 -17.82 -17.70 -8.13
C ALA A 194 -16.92 -17.19 -6.98
N GLN A 195 -16.96 -17.88 -5.84
CA GLN A 195 -16.01 -17.62 -4.77
C GLN A 195 -14.58 -18.01 -5.16
N LYS A 196 -14.43 -19.01 -6.02
CA LYS A 196 -13.17 -19.48 -6.59
C LYS A 196 -13.34 -19.52 -8.12
N PRO A 197 -13.08 -18.40 -8.83
CA PRO A 197 -13.10 -18.43 -10.30
C PRO A 197 -12.04 -19.44 -10.80
N LYS A 198 -12.27 -20.01 -12.00
CA LYS A 198 -11.39 -21.06 -12.54
C LYS A 198 -9.93 -20.62 -12.74
N ASN A 199 -9.71 -19.31 -12.89
CA ASN A 199 -8.39 -18.68 -13.05
C ASN A 199 -7.75 -18.27 -11.71
N PHE A 200 -8.26 -18.74 -10.58
CA PHE A 200 -7.71 -18.49 -9.25
C PHE A 200 -7.48 -19.79 -8.49
N GLN A 201 -6.28 -19.99 -7.97
CA GLN A 201 -5.98 -21.06 -7.03
C GLN A 201 -5.18 -20.51 -5.85
N MET A 202 -5.66 -20.81 -4.64
CA MET A 202 -4.92 -20.54 -3.40
C MET A 202 -4.34 -21.85 -2.89
N VAL A 203 -3.06 -21.81 -2.58
CA VAL A 203 -2.31 -22.92 -1.98
C VAL A 203 -1.73 -22.42 -0.66
N GLN A 204 -2.14 -23.03 0.44
CA GLN A 204 -1.61 -22.72 1.75
C GLN A 204 -0.26 -23.39 1.94
N VAL A 205 0.78 -22.61 2.19
CA VAL A 205 2.12 -23.12 2.49
C VAL A 205 2.12 -23.78 3.86
N LYS A 206 2.84 -24.90 4.00
CA LYS A 206 2.95 -25.64 5.26
C LYS A 206 4.35 -25.54 5.82
N PRO A 207 4.51 -25.46 7.16
CA PRO A 207 5.83 -25.31 7.79
C PRO A 207 6.82 -26.45 7.52
N ASN A 208 6.32 -27.60 7.09
CA ASN A 208 7.13 -28.79 6.81
C ASN A 208 7.60 -28.90 5.35
N TRP A 209 7.36 -27.89 4.51
CA TRP A 209 7.83 -27.90 3.13
C TRP A 209 9.33 -27.64 3.06
N HIS A 210 10.07 -28.53 2.40
CA HIS A 210 11.54 -28.47 2.30
C HIS A 210 12.05 -28.58 0.87
N ASP A 211 11.19 -29.03 -0.07
CA ASP A 211 11.52 -29.19 -1.48
C ASP A 211 10.28 -28.91 -2.35
N SER A 212 10.44 -28.92 -3.66
CA SER A 212 9.37 -28.60 -4.61
C SER A 212 8.35 -29.70 -4.81
N SER A 213 8.52 -30.87 -4.21
CA SER A 213 7.64 -32.02 -4.42
C SER A 213 6.20 -31.77 -4.01
N ASP A 214 5.98 -30.95 -2.98
CA ASP A 214 4.64 -30.57 -2.52
C ASP A 214 3.87 -29.69 -3.52
N LEU A 215 4.59 -28.84 -4.27
CA LEU A 215 4.01 -27.89 -5.24
C LEU A 215 4.01 -28.44 -6.67
N ILE A 216 5.15 -28.97 -7.13
CA ILE A 216 5.34 -29.41 -8.51
C ILE A 216 4.99 -30.88 -8.64
N GLY A 217 5.45 -31.68 -7.69
CA GLY A 217 5.24 -33.12 -7.68
C GLY A 217 6.52 -33.93 -7.70
N TYR A 218 6.37 -35.25 -7.72
CA TYR A 218 7.48 -36.19 -7.66
C TYR A 218 7.18 -37.52 -8.35
N VAL A 219 8.23 -38.26 -8.70
CA VAL A 219 8.08 -39.63 -9.24
C VAL A 219 7.92 -40.62 -8.09
N SER A 220 6.75 -41.24 -7.98
CA SER A 220 6.47 -42.34 -7.05
C SER A 220 6.76 -43.70 -7.71
N ARG A 221 7.25 -44.66 -6.89
CA ARG A 221 7.47 -46.05 -7.31
C ARG A 221 6.77 -47.05 -6.39
N VAL A 222 5.80 -46.57 -5.61
CA VAL A 222 5.10 -47.38 -4.63
C VAL A 222 4.26 -48.51 -5.30
N SER A 223 3.71 -48.25 -6.49
CA SER A 223 2.96 -49.25 -7.28
C SER A 223 3.85 -50.29 -8.00
N GLY A 224 5.18 -50.22 -7.86
CA GLY A 224 6.13 -51.06 -8.60
C GLY A 224 6.46 -50.51 -10.01
N LYS A 225 5.78 -49.45 -10.46
CA LYS A 225 6.07 -48.67 -11.67
C LYS A 225 6.36 -47.23 -11.31
N ALA A 226 7.10 -46.55 -12.17
CA ALA A 226 7.31 -45.11 -12.04
C ALA A 226 6.01 -44.39 -12.44
N GLU A 227 5.45 -43.58 -11.52
CA GLU A 227 4.27 -42.76 -11.74
C GLU A 227 4.55 -41.35 -11.19
N TYR A 228 4.22 -40.31 -11.93
CA TYR A 228 4.39 -38.94 -11.44
C TYR A 228 3.16 -38.47 -10.69
N VAL A 229 3.33 -38.10 -9.44
CA VAL A 229 2.29 -37.46 -8.61
C VAL A 229 2.41 -35.97 -8.79
N ALA A 230 1.53 -35.38 -9.62
CA ALA A 230 1.56 -33.95 -9.92
C ALA A 230 1.05 -33.13 -8.72
N GLY A 231 1.80 -32.08 -8.36
CA GLY A 231 1.38 -31.11 -7.37
C GLY A 231 0.36 -30.10 -7.89
N ASP A 232 -0.18 -29.31 -7.00
CA ASP A 232 -1.23 -28.33 -7.31
C ASP A 232 -0.76 -27.26 -8.28
N PHE A 233 0.49 -26.83 -8.17
CA PHE A 233 1.05 -25.83 -9.05
C PHE A 233 1.19 -26.33 -10.48
N LEU A 234 1.70 -27.56 -10.67
CA LEU A 234 1.87 -28.14 -12.01
C LEU A 234 0.50 -28.34 -12.71
N ARG A 235 -0.52 -28.74 -11.95
CA ARG A 235 -1.90 -28.84 -12.47
C ARG A 235 -2.45 -27.47 -12.88
N PHE A 236 -2.14 -26.43 -12.11
CA PHE A 236 -2.61 -25.09 -12.40
C PHE A 236 -1.88 -24.47 -13.61
N ILE A 237 -0.60 -24.77 -13.79
CA ILE A 237 0.16 -24.44 -15.02
C ILE A 237 -0.54 -25.02 -16.26
N ALA A 238 -0.94 -26.29 -16.22
CA ALA A 238 -1.65 -26.91 -17.35
C ALA A 238 -2.98 -26.21 -17.67
N LYS A 239 -3.77 -25.86 -16.66
CA LYS A 239 -5.01 -25.08 -16.85
C LYS A 239 -4.75 -23.71 -17.49
N ALA A 240 -3.69 -23.03 -17.09
CA ALA A 240 -3.34 -21.74 -17.69
C ALA A 240 -2.89 -21.87 -19.15
N TRP A 241 -2.31 -23.01 -19.54
CA TRP A 241 -2.00 -23.34 -20.93
C TRP A 241 -3.25 -23.58 -21.78
N GLU A 242 -4.33 -24.14 -21.21
CA GLU A 242 -5.60 -24.38 -21.89
C GLU A 242 -6.37 -23.08 -22.22
N ASP A 243 -6.10 -21.98 -21.50
CA ASP A 243 -6.79 -20.70 -21.65
C ASP A 243 -5.79 -19.54 -21.60
N LYS A 244 -5.01 -19.36 -22.69
CA LYS A 244 -3.91 -18.39 -22.78
C LYS A 244 -4.35 -16.92 -22.80
N ASP A 245 -5.62 -16.66 -23.01
CA ASP A 245 -6.16 -15.30 -23.10
C ASP A 245 -6.66 -14.76 -21.76
N THR A 246 -6.92 -15.63 -20.80
CA THR A 246 -7.30 -15.26 -19.44
C THR A 246 -6.06 -15.25 -18.52
N PRO A 247 -5.83 -14.19 -17.74
CA PRO A 247 -4.81 -14.20 -16.69
C PRO A 247 -5.17 -15.17 -15.56
N TYR A 248 -4.21 -16.02 -15.16
CA TYR A 248 -4.35 -17.02 -14.11
C TYR A 248 -3.54 -16.64 -12.89
N PHE A 249 -4.12 -16.73 -11.69
CA PHE A 249 -3.52 -16.30 -10.43
C PHE A 249 -3.33 -17.48 -9.48
N LEU A 250 -2.07 -17.83 -9.21
CA LEU A 250 -1.70 -18.71 -8.11
C LEU A 250 -1.37 -17.85 -6.89
N CYS A 251 -2.11 -18.03 -5.79
CA CYS A 251 -1.84 -17.39 -4.52
C CYS A 251 -1.19 -18.41 -3.56
N LEU A 252 0.07 -18.18 -3.19
CA LEU A 252 0.76 -18.91 -2.13
C LEU A 252 0.49 -18.18 -0.82
N ASP A 253 -0.43 -18.72 -0.02
CA ASP A 253 -0.85 -18.08 1.24
C ASP A 253 0.14 -18.38 2.35
N GLU A 254 0.54 -17.33 3.09
CA GLU A 254 1.58 -17.38 4.12
C GLU A 254 2.89 -17.97 3.58
N MET A 255 3.38 -17.39 2.47
CA MET A 255 4.48 -17.94 1.69
C MET A 255 5.76 -18.17 2.50
N ASN A 256 6.00 -17.40 3.55
CA ASN A 256 7.18 -17.48 4.41
C ASN A 256 7.02 -18.40 5.64
N LEU A 257 5.98 -19.24 5.71
CA LEU A 257 5.88 -20.30 6.71
C LEU A 257 6.93 -21.42 6.54
N ALA A 258 7.47 -21.54 5.34
CA ALA A 258 8.58 -22.44 5.02
C ALA A 258 9.67 -21.70 4.24
N PRO A 259 10.93 -22.18 4.19
CA PRO A 259 12.00 -21.55 3.42
C PRO A 259 11.69 -21.52 1.92
N VAL A 260 11.31 -20.35 1.41
CA VAL A 260 10.85 -20.17 0.01
C VAL A 260 11.89 -20.61 -1.01
N GLU A 261 13.16 -20.32 -0.76
CA GLU A 261 14.27 -20.70 -1.62
C GLU A 261 14.49 -22.22 -1.73
N GLN A 262 13.84 -23.02 -0.88
CA GLN A 262 13.90 -24.49 -0.95
C GLN A 262 12.70 -25.06 -1.71
N TYR A 263 11.49 -24.83 -1.21
CA TYR A 263 10.30 -25.44 -1.80
C TYR A 263 9.86 -24.79 -3.14
N PHE A 264 10.35 -23.57 -3.44
CA PHE A 264 10.01 -22.82 -4.65
C PHE A 264 11.22 -22.61 -5.59
N ALA A 265 12.31 -23.34 -5.37
CA ALA A 265 13.59 -23.17 -6.07
C ALA A 265 13.46 -23.25 -7.60
N GLU A 266 12.70 -24.20 -8.12
CA GLU A 266 12.50 -24.41 -9.56
C GLU A 266 11.79 -23.21 -10.19
N TYR A 267 10.71 -22.72 -9.57
CA TYR A 267 10.03 -21.51 -10.08
C TYR A 267 10.94 -20.30 -10.05
N LEU A 268 11.67 -20.10 -8.93
CA LEU A 268 12.63 -18.98 -8.82
C LEU A 268 13.72 -19.04 -9.90
N SER A 269 14.12 -20.23 -10.31
CA SER A 269 15.06 -20.40 -11.41
C SER A 269 14.42 -20.07 -12.76
N VAL A 270 13.24 -20.64 -13.01
CA VAL A 270 12.56 -20.55 -14.31
C VAL A 270 12.02 -19.14 -14.58
N VAL A 271 11.56 -18.40 -13.56
CA VAL A 271 11.09 -17.01 -13.75
C VAL A 271 12.19 -16.06 -14.26
N GLU A 272 13.47 -16.44 -14.08
CA GLU A 272 14.63 -15.68 -14.57
C GLU A 272 14.95 -15.97 -16.04
N SER A 273 14.52 -17.12 -16.57
CA SER A 273 14.74 -17.50 -17.98
C SER A 273 13.71 -16.88 -18.93
N ARG A 274 12.80 -16.03 -18.42
CA ARG A 274 11.82 -15.34 -19.27
C ARG A 274 12.50 -14.57 -20.39
N LYS A 275 12.00 -14.75 -21.59
CA LYS A 275 12.50 -14.10 -22.80
C LYS A 275 11.35 -13.61 -23.66
N SER A 276 11.40 -12.32 -24.04
CA SER A 276 10.48 -11.71 -24.99
C SER A 276 10.85 -12.04 -26.42
N HIS A 277 9.84 -12.11 -27.30
CA HIS A 277 10.00 -12.32 -28.73
C HIS A 277 9.31 -11.19 -29.51
N GLU A 278 9.68 -11.00 -30.77
CA GLU A 278 9.16 -9.93 -31.65
C GLU A 278 7.62 -10.00 -31.84
N ASP A 279 7.04 -11.19 -31.76
CA ASP A 279 5.60 -11.40 -31.84
C ASP A 279 4.84 -11.05 -30.54
N GLY A 280 5.55 -10.61 -29.51
CA GLY A 280 5.02 -10.28 -28.19
C GLY A 280 4.74 -11.49 -27.30
N THR A 281 5.20 -12.69 -27.70
CA THR A 281 5.18 -13.85 -26.81
C THR A 281 6.34 -13.81 -25.83
N VAL A 282 6.14 -14.39 -24.65
CA VAL A 282 7.17 -14.57 -23.63
C VAL A 282 7.28 -16.05 -23.31
N THR A 283 8.48 -16.57 -23.40
CA THR A 283 8.80 -17.97 -23.11
C THR A 283 9.67 -18.11 -21.86
N THR A 284 9.69 -19.29 -21.27
CA THR A 284 10.57 -19.68 -20.17
C THR A 284 11.24 -21.01 -20.46
N ASP A 285 12.30 -21.32 -19.72
CA ASP A 285 12.77 -22.69 -19.59
C ASP A 285 11.67 -23.55 -18.95
N PRO A 286 11.69 -24.88 -19.13
CA PRO A 286 10.71 -25.75 -18.51
C PRO A 286 10.90 -25.83 -16.98
N ILE A 287 9.80 -25.78 -16.24
CA ILE A 287 9.79 -26.06 -14.80
C ILE A 287 9.86 -27.56 -14.51
N LEU A 288 9.46 -28.36 -15.49
CA LEU A 288 9.66 -29.81 -15.53
C LEU A 288 10.18 -30.19 -16.90
N GLU A 289 11.42 -30.64 -16.93
CA GLU A 289 12.10 -31.07 -18.15
C GLU A 289 11.36 -32.25 -18.80
N LYS A 290 11.43 -32.30 -20.14
CA LYS A 290 10.95 -33.48 -20.87
C LYS A 290 11.81 -34.68 -20.59
N VAL A 291 11.16 -35.82 -20.47
CA VAL A 291 11.83 -37.11 -20.27
C VAL A 291 11.18 -38.14 -21.19
N ASP A 292 12.03 -38.97 -21.84
CA ASP A 292 11.57 -40.07 -22.70
C ASP A 292 11.27 -41.32 -21.85
N GLU A 293 10.29 -41.19 -20.92
CA GLU A 293 9.84 -42.27 -20.05
C GLU A 293 8.30 -42.35 -20.03
N GLU A 294 7.74 -43.54 -19.83
CA GLU A 294 6.32 -43.80 -19.83
C GLU A 294 5.56 -42.93 -18.80
N TRP A 295 6.15 -42.71 -17.63
CA TRP A 295 5.51 -41.87 -16.59
C TRP A 295 5.33 -40.43 -17.06
N TYR A 296 6.22 -39.87 -17.90
CA TYR A 296 6.08 -38.51 -18.39
C TYR A 296 4.95 -38.38 -19.42
N PHE A 297 4.81 -39.37 -20.32
CA PHE A 297 3.67 -39.41 -21.24
C PHE A 297 2.34 -39.54 -20.49
N ASN A 298 2.30 -40.38 -19.46
CA ASN A 298 1.13 -40.54 -18.61
C ASN A 298 0.82 -39.26 -17.84
N LEU A 299 1.84 -38.55 -17.31
CA LEU A 299 1.70 -37.26 -16.67
C LEU A 299 1.06 -36.25 -17.63
N THR A 300 1.63 -36.03 -18.82
CA THR A 300 1.09 -35.04 -19.79
C THR A 300 -0.34 -35.35 -20.19
N ALA A 301 -0.69 -36.63 -20.32
CA ALA A 301 -2.07 -37.08 -20.57
C ALA A 301 -3.02 -36.82 -19.37
N SER A 302 -2.53 -36.84 -18.14
CA SER A 302 -3.32 -36.56 -16.94
C SER A 302 -3.52 -35.08 -16.65
N LEU A 303 -2.62 -34.23 -17.16
CA LEU A 303 -2.64 -32.78 -16.91
C LEU A 303 -3.65 -32.06 -17.81
N THR A 304 -3.84 -32.52 -19.05
CA THR A 304 -4.74 -31.87 -20.02
C THR A 304 -5.33 -32.88 -21.00
N THR A 305 -6.53 -32.59 -21.50
CA THR A 305 -7.16 -33.33 -22.59
C THR A 305 -6.82 -32.78 -23.96
N GLU A 306 -6.23 -31.58 -24.05
CA GLU A 306 -5.87 -30.89 -25.30
C GLU A 306 -4.60 -31.48 -25.91
N GLU A 307 -4.73 -32.15 -27.07
CA GLU A 307 -3.61 -32.83 -27.72
C GLU A 307 -2.47 -31.86 -28.14
N SER A 308 -2.83 -30.64 -28.55
CA SER A 308 -1.85 -29.60 -28.89
C SER A 308 -0.94 -29.24 -27.72
N ILE A 309 -1.51 -29.15 -26.52
CA ILE A 309 -0.77 -28.83 -25.29
C ILE A 309 0.04 -30.04 -24.84
N ARG A 310 -0.50 -31.26 -24.94
CA ARG A 310 0.26 -32.48 -24.65
C ARG A 310 1.50 -32.58 -25.54
N THR A 311 1.34 -32.34 -26.84
CA THR A 311 2.45 -32.33 -27.79
C THR A 311 3.49 -31.29 -27.40
N GLN A 312 3.07 -30.07 -27.08
CA GLN A 312 3.97 -29.02 -26.63
C GLN A 312 4.74 -29.42 -25.35
N PHE A 313 4.07 -30.05 -24.38
CA PHE A 313 4.73 -30.53 -23.16
C PHE A 313 5.76 -31.65 -23.44
N ARG A 314 5.42 -32.54 -24.35
CA ARG A 314 6.31 -33.65 -24.75
C ARG A 314 7.54 -33.16 -25.51
N ASP A 315 7.39 -32.14 -26.35
CA ASP A 315 8.46 -31.60 -27.17
C ASP A 315 9.42 -30.67 -26.41
N ASN A 316 8.86 -29.81 -25.56
CA ASN A 316 9.57 -28.69 -24.95
C ASN A 316 9.71 -28.77 -23.41
N GLY A 317 9.13 -29.81 -22.76
CA GLY A 317 8.95 -29.80 -21.32
C GLY A 317 7.76 -28.93 -20.91
N ILE A 318 7.45 -28.90 -19.61
CA ILE A 318 6.36 -28.10 -19.08
C ILE A 318 6.88 -26.73 -18.68
N CYS A 319 6.66 -25.73 -19.54
CA CYS A 319 7.05 -24.35 -19.32
C CYS A 319 5.96 -23.56 -18.59
N ILE A 320 6.33 -22.44 -17.98
CA ILE A 320 5.37 -21.52 -17.36
C ILE A 320 4.71 -20.68 -18.47
N PRO A 321 3.37 -20.68 -18.59
CA PRO A 321 2.70 -19.86 -19.58
C PRO A 321 2.74 -18.39 -19.22
N GLN A 322 2.74 -17.51 -20.25
CA GLN A 322 2.86 -16.06 -20.10
C GLN A 322 1.73 -15.43 -19.25
N ASN A 323 0.55 -16.05 -19.23
CA ASN A 323 -0.64 -15.60 -18.52
C ASN A 323 -0.71 -16.08 -17.05
N LEU A 324 0.30 -16.78 -16.55
CA LEU A 324 0.37 -17.23 -15.17
C LEU A 324 1.04 -16.18 -14.28
N ILE A 325 0.32 -15.74 -13.27
CA ILE A 325 0.73 -14.77 -12.26
C ILE A 325 0.84 -15.49 -10.92
N VAL A 326 1.98 -15.36 -10.26
CA VAL A 326 2.20 -15.92 -8.92
C VAL A 326 2.20 -14.79 -7.91
N VAL A 327 1.43 -14.94 -6.84
CA VAL A 327 1.36 -13.98 -5.73
C VAL A 327 1.59 -14.71 -4.42
N GLY A 328 2.59 -14.28 -3.66
CA GLY A 328 2.81 -14.73 -2.28
C GLY A 328 2.23 -13.74 -1.29
N THR A 329 1.51 -14.21 -0.27
CA THR A 329 1.12 -13.36 0.86
C THR A 329 2.07 -13.58 2.03
N VAL A 330 2.34 -12.51 2.79
CA VAL A 330 3.31 -12.48 3.88
C VAL A 330 2.72 -11.75 5.07
N ASN A 331 2.70 -12.39 6.23
CA ASN A 331 2.34 -11.74 7.48
C ASN A 331 3.61 -11.19 8.13
N MET A 332 3.64 -9.86 8.35
CA MET A 332 4.81 -9.16 8.92
C MET A 332 4.80 -9.18 10.45
N ASP A 333 3.66 -9.47 11.07
CA ASP A 333 3.42 -9.54 12.51
C ASP A 333 3.70 -10.92 13.13
N GLU A 334 4.07 -11.91 12.32
CA GLU A 334 4.36 -13.26 12.76
C GLU A 334 5.84 -13.60 12.66
N THR A 335 6.35 -14.40 13.61
CA THR A 335 7.71 -14.96 13.58
C THR A 335 7.78 -16.08 12.55
N THR A 336 8.14 -15.73 11.33
CA THR A 336 8.27 -16.64 10.19
C THR A 336 9.68 -16.57 9.60
N PHE A 337 9.94 -17.31 8.53
CA PHE A 337 11.22 -17.24 7.84
C PHE A 337 11.38 -15.89 7.13
N SER A 338 12.56 -15.26 7.25
CA SER A 338 12.93 -14.08 6.46
C SER A 338 13.15 -14.50 4.99
N PHE A 339 12.86 -13.59 4.07
CA PHE A 339 13.14 -13.83 2.66
C PHE A 339 14.63 -13.70 2.36
N SER A 340 15.16 -14.68 1.64
CA SER A 340 16.48 -14.51 1.05
C SER A 340 16.42 -13.47 -0.09
N ARG A 341 17.56 -12.83 -0.36
CA ARG A 341 17.67 -11.90 -1.49
C ARG A 341 17.33 -12.55 -2.83
N LYS A 342 17.53 -13.87 -2.95
CA LYS A 342 17.18 -14.62 -4.16
C LYS A 342 15.68 -14.53 -4.48
N VAL A 343 14.83 -14.46 -3.46
CA VAL A 343 13.38 -14.29 -3.60
C VAL A 343 13.05 -12.83 -3.92
N LEU A 344 13.55 -11.87 -3.10
CA LEU A 344 13.25 -10.44 -3.22
C LEU A 344 13.73 -9.85 -4.56
N ASP A 345 14.85 -10.33 -5.07
CA ASP A 345 15.36 -9.92 -6.40
C ASP A 345 14.43 -10.35 -7.55
N ARG A 346 13.59 -11.38 -7.33
CA ARG A 346 12.70 -11.94 -8.35
C ARG A 346 11.26 -11.51 -8.23
N ALA A 347 10.84 -11.00 -7.09
CA ALA A 347 9.48 -10.55 -6.83
C ALA A 347 9.35 -9.03 -6.87
N MET A 348 8.16 -8.54 -7.17
CA MET A 348 7.72 -7.18 -6.87
C MET A 348 7.04 -7.19 -5.50
N THR A 349 7.42 -6.29 -4.59
CA THR A 349 6.90 -6.28 -3.22
C THR A 349 5.99 -5.09 -2.99
N ILE A 350 4.75 -5.34 -2.57
CA ILE A 350 3.80 -4.28 -2.19
C ILE A 350 3.44 -4.47 -0.71
N GLU A 351 3.62 -3.40 0.06
CA GLU A 351 3.20 -3.33 1.45
C GLU A 351 1.72 -2.95 1.54
N MET A 352 0.96 -3.66 2.39
CA MET A 352 -0.47 -3.49 2.61
C MET A 352 -0.74 -3.29 4.11
N ASN A 353 -0.15 -2.24 4.70
CA ASN A 353 -0.33 -1.91 6.12
C ASN A 353 -1.33 -0.77 6.35
N ASP A 354 -1.66 0.00 5.31
CA ASP A 354 -2.67 1.04 5.39
C ASP A 354 -4.06 0.41 5.48
N VAL A 355 -4.73 0.63 6.60
CA VAL A 355 -6.06 0.08 6.88
C VAL A 355 -7.04 1.22 7.08
N ASP A 356 -7.96 1.39 6.13
CA ASP A 356 -9.15 2.21 6.34
C ASP A 356 -10.21 1.40 7.08
N LEU A 357 -10.36 1.66 8.39
CA LEU A 357 -11.36 0.99 9.22
C LEU A 357 -12.81 1.37 8.89
N HIS A 358 -13.01 2.41 8.09
CA HIS A 358 -14.32 2.83 7.59
C HIS A 358 -14.60 2.28 6.19
N GLY A 359 -13.59 1.87 5.47
CA GLY A 359 -13.70 1.28 4.14
C GLY A 359 -14.55 0.01 4.11
N GLY A 360 -15.38 -0.13 3.08
CA GLY A 360 -16.21 -1.31 2.88
C GLY A 360 -17.44 -1.43 3.79
N LEU A 361 -17.76 -0.42 4.61
CA LEU A 361 -18.94 -0.43 5.48
C LEU A 361 -20.23 -0.02 4.74
N THR A 362 -20.12 0.83 3.74
CA THR A 362 -21.25 1.31 2.94
C THR A 362 -21.41 0.53 1.64
N GLU A 363 -20.30 0.13 1.03
CA GLU A 363 -20.27 -0.68 -0.19
C GLU A 363 -19.38 -1.91 0.03
N ARG A 364 -19.83 -3.08 -0.46
CA ARG A 364 -19.14 -4.35 -0.14
C ARG A 364 -17.76 -4.50 -0.78
N ASN A 365 -17.48 -3.83 -1.89
CA ASN A 365 -16.21 -3.91 -2.61
C ASN A 365 -15.99 -2.66 -3.46
N GLU A 366 -14.77 -2.16 -3.47
CA GLU A 366 -14.32 -1.29 -4.53
C GLU A 366 -14.29 -2.07 -5.85
N LYS A 367 -14.86 -1.50 -6.91
CA LYS A 367 -14.86 -2.14 -8.22
C LYS A 367 -13.50 -1.95 -8.88
N ILE A 368 -12.78 -3.06 -9.11
CA ILE A 368 -11.49 -3.05 -9.82
C ILE A 368 -11.65 -2.62 -11.28
N GLY A 369 -12.84 -2.81 -11.85
CA GLY A 369 -13.07 -2.69 -13.28
C GLY A 369 -12.71 -3.99 -14.02
N LYS A 370 -13.01 -4.04 -15.33
CA LYS A 370 -12.67 -5.19 -16.17
C LYS A 370 -11.16 -5.22 -16.42
N LEU A 371 -10.55 -6.35 -16.14
CA LEU A 371 -9.15 -6.64 -16.46
C LEU A 371 -9.07 -7.74 -17.51
N GLY A 372 -7.97 -7.78 -18.24
CA GLY A 372 -7.71 -8.79 -19.25
C GLY A 372 -6.21 -8.93 -19.54
N LYS A 373 -5.94 -9.57 -20.66
CA LYS A 373 -4.59 -9.80 -21.15
C LYS A 373 -3.80 -8.49 -21.36
N ALA A 374 -4.46 -7.45 -21.85
CA ALA A 374 -3.82 -6.17 -22.15
C ALA A 374 -3.32 -5.46 -20.89
N GLU A 375 -4.07 -5.55 -19.79
CA GLU A 375 -3.76 -4.89 -18.53
C GLU A 375 -2.73 -5.67 -17.71
N LEU A 376 -2.80 -7.01 -17.69
CA LEU A 376 -2.06 -7.85 -16.75
C LEU A 376 -0.91 -8.64 -17.35
N ILE A 377 -0.92 -8.93 -18.65
CA ILE A 377 0.11 -9.76 -19.28
C ILE A 377 1.11 -8.88 -20.02
N GLY A 378 2.32 -8.77 -19.44
CA GLY A 378 3.43 -8.04 -20.04
C GLY A 378 4.03 -8.78 -21.23
N LYS A 379 4.36 -8.03 -22.29
CA LYS A 379 5.07 -8.53 -23.47
C LYS A 379 6.56 -8.25 -23.42
N ALA A 380 6.95 -7.25 -22.63
CA ALA A 380 8.34 -6.87 -22.39
C ALA A 380 8.89 -7.60 -21.15
N VAL A 381 10.14 -7.96 -21.18
CA VAL A 381 10.87 -8.65 -20.09
C VAL A 381 12.12 -7.88 -19.68
N GLU A 382 12.80 -7.27 -20.64
CA GLU A 382 14.02 -6.51 -20.42
C GLU A 382 13.86 -5.03 -20.76
N GLY A 383 14.77 -4.21 -20.24
CA GLY A 383 14.74 -2.76 -20.50
C GLY A 383 14.86 -2.42 -22.00
N VAL A 384 15.56 -3.25 -22.78
CA VAL A 384 15.69 -3.06 -24.22
C VAL A 384 14.34 -3.13 -24.95
N ASP A 385 13.38 -3.89 -24.42
CA ASP A 385 12.07 -4.08 -25.03
C ASP A 385 11.20 -2.79 -24.98
N VAL A 386 11.54 -1.85 -24.10
CA VAL A 386 10.76 -0.61 -23.90
C VAL A 386 11.58 0.67 -24.14
N TYR A 387 12.92 0.57 -24.18
CA TYR A 387 13.81 1.71 -24.21
C TYR A 387 13.67 2.55 -25.49
N ALA A 388 13.62 1.90 -26.66
CA ALA A 388 13.60 2.61 -27.94
C ALA A 388 12.37 3.52 -28.09
N ASP A 389 11.20 3.01 -27.67
CA ASP A 389 9.91 3.70 -27.81
C ASP A 389 9.68 4.75 -26.70
N ASN A 390 10.42 4.65 -25.56
CA ASN A 390 10.22 5.52 -24.39
C ASN A 390 11.56 6.15 -23.92
N LYS A 391 12.42 6.53 -24.84
CA LYS A 391 13.81 6.91 -24.54
C LYS A 391 13.90 8.02 -23.48
N GLU A 392 13.12 9.10 -23.61
CA GLU A 392 13.16 10.23 -22.67
C GLU A 392 12.79 9.81 -21.25
N VAL A 393 11.72 9.05 -21.09
CA VAL A 393 11.29 8.51 -19.80
C VAL A 393 12.33 7.55 -19.24
N CYS A 394 12.87 6.66 -20.08
CA CYS A 394 13.91 5.73 -19.65
C CYS A 394 15.19 6.42 -19.17
N GLU A 395 15.59 7.52 -19.80
CA GLU A 395 16.75 8.29 -19.34
C GLU A 395 16.51 8.98 -18.00
N MET A 396 15.29 9.50 -17.74
CA MET A 396 14.91 10.00 -16.40
C MET A 396 15.01 8.91 -15.34
N VAL A 397 14.48 7.73 -15.64
CA VAL A 397 14.54 6.54 -14.74
C VAL A 397 15.99 6.15 -14.45
N LEU A 398 16.84 6.09 -15.46
CA LEU A 398 18.24 5.70 -15.32
C LEU A 398 19.03 6.73 -14.48
N THR A 399 18.81 8.02 -14.71
CA THR A 399 19.44 9.11 -13.93
C THR A 399 19.07 9.00 -12.46
N TYR A 400 17.79 8.82 -12.15
CA TYR A 400 17.30 8.62 -10.80
C TYR A 400 17.92 7.37 -10.15
N LEU A 401 17.86 6.24 -10.85
CA LEU A 401 18.36 4.96 -10.33
C LEU A 401 19.88 4.98 -10.10
N ASP A 402 20.65 5.66 -10.96
CA ASP A 402 22.09 5.83 -10.79
C ASP A 402 22.41 6.63 -9.52
N ALA A 403 21.66 7.70 -9.24
CA ALA A 403 21.82 8.47 -8.01
C ALA A 403 21.53 7.64 -6.76
N VAL A 404 20.42 6.91 -6.75
CA VAL A 404 20.06 5.99 -5.66
C VAL A 404 21.12 4.91 -5.50
N ASN A 405 21.55 4.27 -6.59
CA ASN A 405 22.54 3.21 -6.57
C ASN A 405 23.95 3.66 -6.16
N ALA A 406 24.28 4.94 -6.37
CA ALA A 406 25.51 5.53 -5.85
C ALA A 406 25.53 5.57 -4.30
N VAL A 407 24.39 5.85 -3.65
CA VAL A 407 24.26 5.75 -2.19
C VAL A 407 24.38 4.32 -1.70
N LEU A 408 23.86 3.35 -2.47
CA LEU A 408 23.92 1.92 -2.15
C LEU A 408 25.30 1.30 -2.39
N ASN A 409 26.22 2.02 -3.01
CA ASN A 409 27.56 1.51 -3.33
C ASN A 409 28.33 1.16 -2.07
N GLY A 410 28.99 0.02 -2.06
CA GLY A 410 29.70 -0.50 -0.88
C GLY A 410 28.81 -1.18 0.16
N THR A 411 27.51 -1.16 -0.02
CA THR A 411 26.55 -1.87 0.83
C THR A 411 26.10 -3.18 0.16
N PRO A 412 25.56 -4.12 0.93
CA PRO A 412 24.97 -5.33 0.35
C PRO A 412 23.67 -5.07 -0.42
N PHE A 413 23.14 -3.85 -0.44
CA PHE A 413 21.86 -3.47 -1.05
C PHE A 413 22.00 -2.95 -2.48
N LYS A 414 23.22 -2.79 -2.97
CA LYS A 414 23.51 -2.34 -4.34
C LYS A 414 22.66 -3.11 -5.37
N VAL A 415 22.07 -2.40 -6.32
CA VAL A 415 21.22 -2.95 -7.37
C VAL A 415 22.00 -3.15 -8.68
N ALA A 416 21.50 -4.05 -9.54
CA ALA A 416 22.14 -4.43 -10.80
C ALA A 416 21.12 -4.41 -11.97
N TYR A 417 21.51 -4.97 -13.11
CA TYR A 417 20.74 -4.91 -14.37
C TYR A 417 19.29 -5.41 -14.26
N ARG A 418 19.03 -6.43 -13.45
CA ARG A 418 17.66 -6.92 -13.24
C ARG A 418 16.75 -5.83 -12.65
N THR A 419 17.18 -5.22 -11.56
CA THR A 419 16.42 -4.13 -10.93
C THR A 419 16.27 -2.94 -11.88
N ARG A 420 17.32 -2.59 -12.66
CA ARG A 420 17.22 -1.59 -13.71
C ARG A 420 16.09 -1.91 -14.70
N ASN A 421 16.07 -3.13 -15.23
CA ASN A 421 15.02 -3.55 -16.17
C ASN A 421 13.63 -3.44 -15.54
N GLU A 422 13.47 -3.84 -14.27
CA GLU A 422 12.21 -3.76 -13.55
C GLU A 422 11.76 -2.31 -13.32
N PHE A 423 12.69 -1.38 -13.04
CA PHE A 423 12.40 0.05 -12.96
C PHE A 423 11.86 0.58 -14.30
N LEU A 424 12.55 0.31 -15.39
CA LEU A 424 12.14 0.72 -16.73
C LEU A 424 10.74 0.19 -17.09
N LEU A 425 10.52 -1.10 -16.89
CA LEU A 425 9.25 -1.76 -17.20
C LEU A 425 8.10 -1.20 -16.34
N TYR A 426 8.35 -1.02 -15.03
CA TYR A 426 7.32 -0.53 -14.12
C TYR A 426 6.90 0.91 -14.46
N VAL A 427 7.87 1.80 -14.70
CA VAL A 427 7.58 3.19 -15.05
C VAL A 427 6.86 3.29 -16.38
N VAL A 428 7.33 2.59 -17.42
CA VAL A 428 6.68 2.59 -18.74
C VAL A 428 5.26 2.02 -18.67
N ASN A 429 5.04 0.94 -17.90
CA ASN A 429 3.70 0.37 -17.70
C ASN A 429 2.77 1.30 -16.90
N ASN A 430 3.28 2.29 -16.19
CA ASN A 430 2.48 3.32 -15.50
C ASN A 430 2.02 4.45 -16.41
N LEU A 431 2.69 4.71 -17.54
CA LEU A 431 2.37 5.85 -18.41
C LEU A 431 0.90 5.91 -18.86
N PRO A 432 0.22 4.77 -19.16
CA PRO A 432 -1.21 4.80 -19.49
C PRO A 432 -2.14 5.22 -18.34
N TYR A 433 -1.66 5.19 -17.09
CA TYR A 433 -2.44 5.58 -15.91
C TYR A 433 -2.18 7.06 -15.57
N ASN A 434 -2.49 7.92 -16.52
CA ASN A 434 -2.24 9.37 -16.49
C ASN A 434 -3.51 10.20 -16.25
N LYS A 435 -4.52 9.63 -15.61
CA LYS A 435 -5.75 10.32 -15.23
C LYS A 435 -5.87 10.43 -13.72
N ASP A 436 -6.41 11.56 -13.25
CA ASP A 436 -6.86 11.72 -11.87
C ASP A 436 -8.29 11.16 -11.67
N GLU A 437 -8.84 11.30 -10.48
CA GLU A 437 -10.21 10.84 -10.15
C GLU A 437 -11.32 11.61 -10.88
N ASN A 438 -11.00 12.76 -11.47
CA ASN A 438 -11.91 13.59 -12.27
C ASN A 438 -11.73 13.36 -13.78
N ASP A 439 -10.99 12.32 -14.18
CA ASP A 439 -10.61 12.02 -15.58
C ASP A 439 -9.78 13.12 -16.26
N THR A 440 -9.08 13.95 -15.46
CA THR A 440 -8.17 14.99 -15.95
C THR A 440 -6.78 14.40 -16.22
N ASP A 441 -6.12 14.86 -17.30
CA ASP A 441 -4.78 14.41 -17.64
C ASP A 441 -3.76 14.89 -16.59
N LEU A 442 -3.01 13.94 -16.03
CA LEU A 442 -1.87 14.19 -15.15
C LEU A 442 -0.62 14.51 -16.00
N ASP A 443 0.23 15.35 -15.45
CA ASP A 443 1.54 15.59 -16.04
C ASP A 443 2.37 14.29 -16.12
N GLN A 444 2.99 14.03 -17.27
CA GLN A 444 3.79 12.81 -17.47
C GLN A 444 4.94 12.72 -16.47
N ARG A 445 5.57 13.83 -16.11
CA ARG A 445 6.66 13.86 -15.13
C ARG A 445 6.18 13.46 -13.73
N TYR A 446 4.96 13.88 -13.36
CA TYR A 446 4.33 13.43 -12.13
C TYR A 446 4.07 11.91 -12.14
N VAL A 447 3.53 11.38 -13.24
CA VAL A 447 3.28 9.92 -13.39
C VAL A 447 4.59 9.14 -13.29
N VAL A 448 5.67 9.63 -13.91
CA VAL A 448 7.00 9.00 -13.83
C VAL A 448 7.54 9.04 -12.40
N ALA A 449 7.47 10.19 -11.73
CA ALA A 449 7.99 10.34 -10.37
C ALA A 449 7.20 9.49 -9.35
N ARG A 450 5.87 9.43 -9.47
CA ARG A 450 5.02 8.53 -8.68
C ARG A 450 5.43 7.07 -8.87
N ALA A 451 5.62 6.64 -10.11
CA ALA A 451 6.04 5.28 -10.41
C ALA A 451 7.46 4.96 -9.91
N LEU A 452 8.38 5.95 -9.95
CA LEU A 452 9.72 5.82 -9.38
C LEU A 452 9.69 5.63 -7.86
N ASP A 453 8.85 6.38 -7.16
CA ASP A 453 8.68 6.23 -5.73
C ASP A 453 8.18 4.82 -5.36
N GLU A 454 7.13 4.36 -6.04
CA GLU A 454 6.55 3.03 -5.83
C GLU A 454 7.57 1.91 -6.09
N ILE A 455 8.25 1.93 -7.23
CA ILE A 455 9.22 0.87 -7.56
C ILE A 455 10.46 0.94 -6.65
N THR A 456 10.82 2.10 -6.13
CA THR A 456 11.88 2.25 -5.13
C THR A 456 11.52 1.52 -3.85
N SER A 457 10.30 1.69 -3.35
CA SER A 457 9.79 0.91 -2.21
C SER A 457 9.80 -0.58 -2.51
N MET A 458 9.26 -1.00 -3.66
CA MET A 458 9.13 -2.40 -4.05
C MET A 458 10.46 -3.14 -4.22
N LYS A 459 11.51 -2.49 -4.74
CA LYS A 459 12.73 -3.17 -5.21
C LYS A 459 14.01 -2.74 -4.50
N VAL A 460 14.02 -1.57 -3.89
CA VAL A 460 15.20 -1.07 -3.15
C VAL A 460 14.96 -1.23 -1.65
N LEU A 461 13.89 -0.62 -1.11
CA LEU A 461 13.65 -0.62 0.33
C LEU A 461 13.32 -2.01 0.86
N SER A 462 12.57 -2.83 0.11
CA SER A 462 12.22 -4.20 0.49
C SER A 462 13.43 -5.11 0.76
N ARG A 463 14.63 -4.71 0.35
CA ARG A 463 15.89 -5.45 0.53
C ARG A 463 16.74 -4.93 1.69
N ILE A 464 16.35 -3.78 2.29
CA ILE A 464 17.11 -3.12 3.34
C ILE A 464 16.69 -3.69 4.69
N GLU A 465 17.64 -4.36 5.34
CA GLU A 465 17.49 -4.89 6.69
C GLU A 465 18.87 -5.01 7.36
N GLY A 466 18.94 -4.81 8.65
CA GLY A 466 20.17 -5.01 9.43
C GLY A 466 20.20 -4.20 10.71
N ASP A 467 21.28 -4.44 11.43
CA ASP A 467 21.68 -3.67 12.60
C ASP A 467 22.33 -2.33 12.18
N ASP A 468 22.68 -1.51 13.15
CA ASP A 468 23.32 -0.20 12.98
C ASP A 468 24.68 -0.26 12.23
N THR A 469 25.32 -1.44 12.19
CA THR A 469 26.58 -1.65 11.44
C THR A 469 26.34 -1.81 9.95
N LYS A 470 25.17 -2.30 9.54
CA LYS A 470 24.78 -2.50 8.13
C LYS A 470 23.92 -1.38 7.60
N VAL A 471 23.04 -0.83 8.47
CA VAL A 471 22.07 0.22 8.16
C VAL A 471 22.24 1.31 9.21
N SER A 472 23.08 2.30 8.95
CA SER A 472 23.29 3.42 9.88
C SER A 472 22.26 4.54 9.66
N ASP A 473 22.10 5.42 10.65
CA ASP A 473 21.28 6.62 10.53
C ASP A 473 21.72 7.49 9.36
N GLU A 474 23.05 7.69 9.18
CA GLU A 474 23.57 8.48 8.07
C GLU A 474 23.29 7.84 6.71
N PHE A 475 23.25 6.49 6.65
CA PHE A 475 22.88 5.79 5.42
C PHE A 475 21.43 6.06 5.08
N ILE A 476 20.49 5.92 6.04
CA ILE A 476 19.07 6.20 5.84
C ILE A 476 18.85 7.66 5.44
N ASP A 477 19.51 8.61 6.11
CA ASP A 477 19.38 10.04 5.81
C ASP A 477 19.87 10.39 4.41
N ARG A 478 21.03 9.85 3.99
CA ARG A 478 21.53 10.04 2.61
C ARG A 478 20.60 9.44 1.58
N LEU A 479 20.08 8.24 1.84
CA LEU A 479 19.16 7.56 0.94
C LEU A 479 17.85 8.35 0.82
N SER A 480 17.28 8.80 1.95
CA SER A 480 16.07 9.62 1.98
C SER A 480 16.24 10.92 1.20
N LYS A 481 17.34 11.63 1.44
CA LYS A 481 17.63 12.87 0.74
C LYS A 481 17.79 12.66 -0.77
N THR A 482 18.50 11.61 -1.19
CA THR A 482 18.70 11.32 -2.62
C THR A 482 17.39 10.94 -3.31
N ILE A 483 16.51 10.18 -2.65
CA ILE A 483 15.18 9.84 -3.18
C ILE A 483 14.35 11.13 -3.31
N GLU A 484 14.29 11.95 -2.26
CA GLU A 484 13.52 13.20 -2.26
C GLU A 484 13.98 14.16 -3.38
N GLU A 485 15.28 14.40 -3.49
CA GLU A 485 15.86 15.27 -4.53
C GLU A 485 15.59 14.70 -5.93
N GLY A 486 15.77 13.41 -6.13
CA GLY A 486 15.53 12.75 -7.41
C GLY A 486 14.05 12.74 -7.83
N LEU A 487 13.12 12.48 -6.91
CA LEU A 487 11.70 12.57 -7.20
C LEU A 487 11.27 14.00 -7.53
N LYS A 488 11.80 14.99 -6.82
CA LYS A 488 11.55 16.43 -7.08
C LYS A 488 12.12 16.88 -8.42
N GLU A 489 13.30 16.41 -8.79
CA GLU A 489 13.91 16.72 -10.10
C GLU A 489 13.06 16.16 -11.25
N VAL A 490 12.55 14.93 -11.09
CA VAL A 490 11.70 14.29 -12.10
C VAL A 490 10.32 14.93 -12.17
N SER A 491 9.63 15.14 -11.03
CA SER A 491 8.27 15.73 -11.01
C SER A 491 8.23 17.20 -11.40
N GLY A 492 9.33 17.94 -11.18
CA GLY A 492 9.38 19.39 -11.29
C GLY A 492 8.88 20.09 -10.02
N GLU A 493 9.09 21.41 -9.96
CA GLU A 493 8.76 22.22 -8.78
C GLU A 493 7.24 22.39 -8.55
N GLU A 494 6.43 22.12 -9.57
CA GLU A 494 4.99 22.36 -9.54
C GLU A 494 4.20 21.18 -8.89
N HIS A 495 4.84 20.02 -8.69
CA HIS A 495 4.17 18.81 -8.22
C HIS A 495 4.82 18.23 -6.96
N THR A 496 4.03 18.07 -5.92
CA THR A 496 4.46 17.38 -4.70
C THR A 496 3.92 15.95 -4.69
N ILE A 497 4.80 14.97 -4.47
CA ILE A 497 4.43 13.56 -4.36
C ILE A 497 4.36 13.19 -2.88
N ALA A 498 3.26 12.58 -2.46
CA ALA A 498 3.18 11.89 -1.17
C ALA A 498 3.99 10.60 -1.26
N SER A 499 5.28 10.65 -0.89
CA SER A 499 6.21 9.55 -1.09
C SER A 499 6.03 8.44 -0.06
N ILE A 500 5.68 7.25 -0.56
CA ILE A 500 5.61 6.03 0.26
C ILE A 500 7.01 5.55 0.65
N SER A 501 8.01 5.76 -0.19
CA SER A 501 9.41 5.41 0.10
C SER A 501 9.98 6.25 1.24
N LEU A 502 9.74 7.56 1.26
CA LEU A 502 10.20 8.43 2.33
C LEU A 502 9.47 8.14 3.65
N ALA A 503 8.17 7.88 3.60
CA ALA A 503 7.40 7.45 4.77
C ALA A 503 7.97 6.15 5.36
N LYS A 504 8.26 5.16 4.51
CA LYS A 504 8.88 3.89 4.94
C LYS A 504 10.29 4.06 5.52
N LEU A 505 11.12 4.89 4.92
CA LEU A 505 12.47 5.18 5.44
C LEU A 505 12.40 5.88 6.81
N LYS A 506 11.44 6.78 7.02
CA LYS A 506 11.20 7.41 8.33
C LYS A 506 10.82 6.37 9.39
N GLU A 507 9.95 5.43 9.04
CA GLU A 507 9.58 4.30 9.90
C GLU A 507 10.81 3.42 10.22
N MET A 508 11.57 3.02 9.21
CA MET A 508 12.78 2.22 9.36
C MET A 508 13.83 2.91 10.23
N LYS A 509 13.99 4.23 10.08
CA LYS A 509 14.90 5.03 10.93
C LYS A 509 14.44 5.03 12.39
N ALA A 510 13.15 5.17 12.65
CA ALA A 510 12.60 5.11 14.00
C ALA A 510 12.85 3.74 14.65
N LYS A 511 12.74 2.65 13.91
CA LYS A 511 13.02 1.28 14.38
C LYS A 511 14.51 1.04 14.68
N LEU A 512 15.41 1.69 13.93
CA LEU A 512 16.85 1.56 14.14
C LEU A 512 17.29 2.01 15.54
N ALA A 513 16.54 2.90 16.20
CA ALA A 513 16.76 3.27 17.59
C ALA A 513 16.71 2.07 18.57
N SER A 514 16.08 0.95 18.18
CA SER A 514 16.10 -0.32 18.93
C SER A 514 17.27 -1.24 18.57
N GLY A 515 18.19 -0.81 17.71
CA GLY A 515 19.40 -1.54 17.29
C GLY A 515 19.23 -2.39 16.03
N TYR A 516 18.02 -2.43 15.43
CA TYR A 516 17.76 -3.18 14.21
C TYR A 516 16.62 -2.55 13.41
N THR A 517 16.73 -2.57 12.10
CA THR A 517 15.65 -2.15 11.21
C THR A 517 15.47 -3.12 10.05
N SER A 518 14.25 -3.24 9.59
CA SER A 518 13.87 -4.02 8.40
C SER A 518 12.66 -3.39 7.74
N PHE A 519 12.59 -3.51 6.42
CA PHE A 519 11.36 -3.22 5.67
C PHE A 519 10.18 -4.09 6.14
N TRP A 520 10.49 -5.34 6.56
CA TRP A 520 9.55 -6.42 6.85
C TRP A 520 9.05 -6.45 8.30
N SER A 521 9.45 -5.52 9.15
CA SER A 521 9.12 -5.52 10.58
C SER A 521 8.25 -4.34 10.98
#